data_dbc96670516ec8187cf22b957a75ac52
#
_entry.id   dbc96670516ec8187cf22b957a75ac52
#
_cell.length_a   1.000
_cell.length_b   1.000
_cell.length_c   1.000
_cell.angle_alpha   90.00
_cell.angle_beta   90.00
_cell.angle_gamma   90.00
#
_symmetry.space_group_name_H-M   'P 1'
#
loop_
_entity.id
_entity.type
_entity.pdbx_description
1 polymer ?
#
loop_
_entity_poly.entity_id
_entity_poly.type
_entity_poly.pdbx_seq_one_letter_code
_entity_poly.pdbx_strand_id
1 'polypeptide(L)'
;MLLMATGSDDTRQARAEARADLIRRLFAVAISVGFAATLARMSWVQNGTLPNAAELNQTLILGTALLAAILGWDGHLLAMTDKPLFGFCRFLINLALVFIYMFLLMASAHPECLLWTLAVIFILYVVWDVLTMRERISSYDPSLADVPRATAAQIRNVYAGGFAGGAHVSPGPAITLAWTGYFVLLAIIANGRAYAHIRTTCVFALIGLVSFWIDAAPRQDDGAGGHPMRRRMLVILGVLIAATIYFRLQGGV
;
A
#
# COMPACT_ATOMS: atom_id res chain seq x y z
N MET A 1 -26.50 -30.26 -22.43
CA MET A 1 -26.21 -28.79 -22.44
C MET A 1 -25.39 -28.25 -21.27
N LEU A 2 -24.99 -29.09 -20.33
CA LEU A 2 -24.18 -28.68 -19.11
C LEU A 2 -22.66 -28.71 -19.32
N LEU A 3 -22.14 -29.37 -20.35
CA LEU A 3 -20.70 -29.59 -20.56
C LEU A 3 -19.95 -28.39 -21.22
N MET A 4 -20.64 -27.39 -21.74
CA MET A 4 -19.98 -26.22 -22.36
C MET A 4 -19.72 -25.04 -21.39
N ALA A 5 -20.35 -25.03 -20.22
CA ALA A 5 -20.18 -23.93 -19.25
C ALA A 5 -18.89 -24.07 -18.42
N THR A 6 -18.42 -25.28 -18.15
CA THR A 6 -17.23 -25.55 -17.34
C THR A 6 -15.93 -25.11 -18.01
N GLY A 7 -15.80 -25.26 -19.33
CA GLY A 7 -14.58 -24.92 -20.07
C GLY A 7 -14.25 -23.43 -20.12
N SER A 8 -15.23 -22.53 -19.97
CA SER A 8 -15.00 -21.09 -20.01
C SER A 8 -14.49 -20.52 -18.68
N ASP A 9 -14.90 -21.12 -17.57
CA ASP A 9 -14.47 -20.67 -16.24
C ASP A 9 -13.07 -21.18 -15.91
N ASP A 10 -12.72 -22.40 -16.31
CA ASP A 10 -11.38 -22.95 -16.17
C ASP A 10 -10.33 -22.12 -16.94
N THR A 11 -10.68 -21.67 -18.17
CA THR A 11 -9.78 -20.81 -18.96
C THR A 11 -9.61 -19.40 -18.37
N ARG A 12 -10.63 -18.85 -17.70
CA ARG A 12 -10.54 -17.57 -17.00
C ARG A 12 -9.69 -17.68 -15.74
N GLN A 13 -9.88 -18.75 -14.98
CA GLN A 13 -9.10 -19.05 -13.79
C GLN A 13 -7.62 -19.20 -14.14
N ALA A 14 -7.29 -20.07 -15.10
CA ALA A 14 -5.92 -20.28 -15.57
C ALA A 14 -5.24 -18.97 -16.03
N ARG A 15 -6.00 -18.09 -16.70
CA ARG A 15 -5.50 -16.79 -17.14
C ARG A 15 -5.23 -15.83 -15.96
N ALA A 16 -6.07 -15.85 -14.93
CA ALA A 16 -5.88 -15.04 -13.72
C ALA A 16 -4.65 -15.51 -12.94
N GLU A 17 -4.45 -16.81 -12.82
CA GLU A 17 -3.28 -17.41 -12.18
C GLU A 17 -1.97 -17.08 -12.92
N ALA A 18 -1.98 -17.19 -14.26
CA ALA A 18 -0.82 -16.82 -15.08
C ALA A 18 -0.45 -15.33 -14.92
N ARG A 19 -1.45 -14.44 -14.83
CA ARG A 19 -1.22 -13.01 -14.55
C ARG A 19 -0.64 -12.77 -13.15
N ALA A 20 -1.16 -13.46 -12.15
CA ALA A 20 -0.65 -13.35 -10.79
C ALA A 20 0.80 -13.86 -10.69
N ASP A 21 1.12 -14.98 -11.33
CA ASP A 21 2.49 -15.51 -11.37
C ASP A 21 3.46 -14.56 -12.10
N LEU A 22 3.04 -13.98 -13.22
CA LEU A 22 3.83 -12.96 -13.92
C LEU A 22 4.13 -11.75 -13.01
N ILE A 23 3.12 -11.22 -12.30
CA ILE A 23 3.31 -10.10 -11.37
C ILE A 23 4.28 -10.47 -10.25
N ARG A 24 4.17 -11.68 -9.67
CA ARG A 24 5.09 -12.16 -8.63
C ARG A 24 6.54 -12.18 -9.11
N ARG A 25 6.79 -12.72 -10.28
CA ARG A 25 8.14 -12.78 -10.86
C ARG A 25 8.69 -11.39 -11.19
N LEU A 26 7.88 -10.54 -11.81
CA LEU A 26 8.28 -9.17 -12.12
C LEU A 26 8.57 -8.36 -10.85
N PHE A 27 7.79 -8.53 -9.78
CA PHE A 27 8.05 -7.87 -8.51
C PHE A 27 9.40 -8.30 -7.92
N ALA A 28 9.67 -9.60 -7.85
CA ALA A 28 10.94 -10.10 -7.32
C ALA A 28 12.14 -9.54 -8.09
N VAL A 29 12.06 -9.51 -9.42
CA VAL A 29 13.10 -8.92 -10.27
C VAL A 29 13.22 -7.42 -10.05
N ALA A 30 12.10 -6.70 -10.06
CA ALA A 30 12.08 -5.23 -9.93
C ALA A 30 12.67 -4.78 -8.58
N ILE A 31 12.31 -5.44 -7.46
CA ILE A 31 12.85 -5.15 -6.14
C ILE A 31 14.35 -5.46 -6.08
N SER A 32 14.76 -6.62 -6.60
CA SER A 32 16.18 -7.00 -6.61
C SER A 32 17.02 -6.04 -7.42
N VAL A 33 16.56 -5.64 -8.61
CA VAL A 33 17.25 -4.68 -9.47
C VAL A 33 17.28 -3.29 -8.84
N GLY A 34 16.14 -2.79 -8.35
CA GLY A 34 16.06 -1.47 -7.71
C GLY A 34 16.94 -1.38 -6.47
N PHE A 35 16.92 -2.40 -5.62
CA PHE A 35 17.76 -2.47 -4.42
C PHE A 35 19.25 -2.55 -4.76
N ALA A 36 19.65 -3.48 -5.65
CA ALA A 36 21.03 -3.64 -6.05
C ALA A 36 21.60 -2.38 -6.73
N ALA A 37 20.82 -1.77 -7.65
CA ALA A 37 21.24 -0.54 -8.32
C ALA A 37 21.44 0.63 -7.36
N THR A 38 20.63 0.73 -6.31
CA THR A 38 20.76 1.78 -5.30
C THR A 38 21.92 1.50 -4.37
N LEU A 39 22.04 0.25 -3.89
CA LEU A 39 23.12 -0.16 -3.01
C LEU A 39 24.49 0.03 -3.67
N ALA A 40 24.61 -0.32 -4.96
CA ALA A 40 25.85 -0.15 -5.73
C ALA A 40 26.29 1.31 -5.90
N ARG A 41 25.41 2.29 -5.68
CA ARG A 41 25.74 3.72 -5.73
C ARG A 41 26.18 4.28 -4.38
N MET A 42 26.05 3.51 -3.30
CA MET A 42 26.43 3.96 -1.96
C MET A 42 27.95 3.88 -1.80
N SER A 43 28.58 5.00 -1.40
CA SER A 43 30.03 5.13 -1.27
C SER A 43 30.63 4.12 -0.29
N TRP A 44 29.96 3.86 0.82
CA TRP A 44 30.42 2.89 1.81
C TRP A 44 30.43 1.44 1.29
N VAL A 45 29.49 1.10 0.38
CA VAL A 45 29.47 -0.21 -0.30
C VAL A 45 30.62 -0.31 -1.28
N GLN A 46 30.84 0.74 -2.08
CA GLN A 46 31.93 0.79 -3.07
C GLN A 46 33.31 0.70 -2.41
N ASN A 47 33.46 1.34 -1.25
CA ASN A 47 34.72 1.40 -0.53
C ASN A 47 34.91 0.23 0.46
N GLY A 48 33.91 -0.62 0.65
CA GLY A 48 33.96 -1.73 1.62
C GLY A 48 34.09 -1.26 3.08
N THR A 49 33.57 -0.07 3.39
CA THR A 49 33.63 0.55 4.73
C THR A 49 32.29 0.50 5.43
N LEU A 50 32.24 0.82 6.71
CA LEU A 50 30.97 1.05 7.41
C LEU A 50 30.43 2.44 7.08
N PRO A 51 29.08 2.61 6.98
CA PRO A 51 28.48 3.90 6.65
C PRO A 51 28.78 4.94 7.76
N ASN A 52 29.18 6.12 7.35
CA ASN A 52 29.32 7.27 8.23
C ASN A 52 27.95 7.89 8.57
N ALA A 53 27.92 8.93 9.42
CA ALA A 53 26.66 9.53 9.89
C ALA A 53 25.79 10.12 8.75
N ALA A 54 26.38 10.62 7.66
CA ALA A 54 25.64 11.13 6.50
C ALA A 54 25.10 9.96 5.66
N GLU A 55 25.90 8.93 5.45
CA GLU A 55 25.54 7.72 4.71
C GLU A 55 24.48 6.88 5.45
N LEU A 56 24.43 6.94 6.80
CA LEU A 56 23.35 6.36 7.59
C LEU A 56 21.97 6.91 7.21
N ASN A 57 21.87 8.19 6.85
CA ASN A 57 20.60 8.75 6.40
C ASN A 57 20.14 8.11 5.07
N GLN A 58 21.04 7.93 4.12
CA GLN A 58 20.73 7.25 2.85
C GLN A 58 20.36 5.79 3.08
N THR A 59 21.07 5.11 3.97
CA THR A 59 20.77 3.72 4.37
C THR A 59 19.38 3.62 5.02
N LEU A 60 19.01 4.58 5.87
CA LEU A 60 17.68 4.63 6.50
C LEU A 60 16.56 4.85 5.47
N ILE A 61 16.78 5.73 4.48
CA ILE A 61 15.83 5.97 3.39
C ILE A 61 15.65 4.68 2.57
N LEU A 62 16.75 4.03 2.19
CA LEU A 62 16.70 2.77 1.44
C LEU A 62 16.02 1.66 2.26
N GLY A 63 16.33 1.56 3.56
CA GLY A 63 15.67 0.63 4.47
C GLY A 63 14.17 0.87 4.56
N THR A 64 13.74 2.14 4.62
CA THR A 64 12.32 2.53 4.60
C THR A 64 11.65 2.12 3.27
N ALA A 65 12.30 2.39 2.15
CA ALA A 65 11.81 2.00 0.83
C ALA A 65 11.69 0.48 0.68
N LEU A 66 12.69 -0.26 1.14
CA LEU A 66 12.70 -1.73 1.10
C LEU A 66 11.59 -2.32 1.99
N LEU A 67 11.44 -1.81 3.21
CA LEU A 67 10.38 -2.26 4.10
C LEU A 67 8.98 -1.95 3.52
N ALA A 68 8.80 -0.77 2.92
CA ALA A 68 7.56 -0.42 2.22
C ALA A 68 7.26 -1.41 1.08
N ALA A 69 8.28 -1.79 0.30
CA ALA A 69 8.13 -2.76 -0.77
C ALA A 69 7.76 -4.15 -0.24
N ILE A 70 8.43 -4.61 0.83
CA ILE A 70 8.16 -5.93 1.44
C ILE A 70 6.74 -5.99 2.03
N LEU A 71 6.36 -5.00 2.85
CA LEU A 71 5.03 -4.95 3.46
C LEU A 71 3.92 -4.81 2.42
N GLY A 72 4.15 -3.96 1.41
CA GLY A 72 3.23 -3.80 0.29
C GLY A 72 3.07 -5.09 -0.51
N TRP A 73 4.16 -5.81 -0.71
CA TRP A 73 4.13 -7.10 -1.40
C TRP A 73 3.38 -8.18 -0.62
N ASP A 74 3.62 -8.28 0.68
CA ASP A 74 2.92 -9.24 1.53
C ASP A 74 1.40 -9.02 1.50
N GLY A 75 0.96 -7.77 1.70
CA GLY A 75 -0.45 -7.40 1.57
C GLY A 75 -1.03 -7.69 0.18
N HIS A 76 -0.22 -7.50 -0.86
CA HIS A 76 -0.62 -7.77 -2.24
C HIS A 76 -0.76 -9.26 -2.55
N LEU A 77 0.13 -10.11 -2.03
CA LEU A 77 0.01 -11.57 -2.15
C LEU A 77 -1.29 -12.08 -1.52
N LEU A 78 -1.61 -11.62 -0.32
CA LEU A 78 -2.87 -11.94 0.36
C LEU A 78 -4.08 -11.50 -0.47
N ALA A 79 -4.07 -10.25 -0.95
CA ALA A 79 -5.17 -9.72 -1.77
C ALA A 79 -5.36 -10.46 -3.11
N MET A 80 -4.29 -10.94 -3.75
CA MET A 80 -4.39 -11.72 -5.00
C MET A 80 -4.94 -13.13 -4.78
N THR A 81 -4.71 -13.72 -3.61
CA THR A 81 -5.26 -15.04 -3.26
C THR A 81 -6.78 -14.97 -3.13
N ASP A 82 -7.28 -13.96 -2.43
CA ASP A 82 -8.73 -13.80 -2.19
C ASP A 82 -9.48 -13.19 -3.38
N LYS A 83 -8.80 -12.39 -4.19
CA LYS A 83 -9.38 -11.59 -5.27
C LYS A 83 -8.61 -11.78 -6.59
N PRO A 84 -8.83 -12.88 -7.32
CA PRO A 84 -8.10 -13.20 -8.55
C PRO A 84 -8.15 -12.09 -9.60
N LEU A 85 -7.08 -11.95 -10.41
CA LEU A 85 -6.88 -10.88 -11.39
C LEU A 85 -7.64 -11.14 -12.71
N PHE A 86 -8.98 -11.16 -12.68
CA PHE A 86 -9.78 -11.34 -13.89
C PHE A 86 -9.75 -10.10 -14.77
N GLY A 87 -9.84 -8.90 -14.19
CA GLY A 87 -9.92 -7.63 -14.92
C GLY A 87 -8.57 -7.18 -15.48
N PHE A 88 -8.56 -6.71 -16.74
CA PHE A 88 -7.34 -6.19 -17.37
C PHE A 88 -6.86 -4.89 -16.69
N CYS A 89 -7.77 -4.00 -16.30
CA CYS A 89 -7.40 -2.75 -15.61
C CYS A 89 -6.72 -3.03 -14.27
N ARG A 90 -7.20 -4.02 -13.49
CA ARG A 90 -6.56 -4.43 -12.25
C ARG A 90 -5.17 -5.00 -12.48
N PHE A 91 -4.99 -5.79 -13.54
CA PHE A 91 -3.68 -6.28 -13.94
C PHE A 91 -2.72 -5.14 -14.27
N LEU A 92 -3.16 -4.11 -15.02
CA LEU A 92 -2.33 -2.94 -15.34
C LEU A 92 -1.92 -2.14 -14.10
N ILE A 93 -2.83 -1.95 -13.13
CA ILE A 93 -2.47 -1.28 -11.87
C ILE A 93 -1.45 -2.08 -11.08
N ASN A 94 -1.57 -3.39 -11.02
CA ASN A 94 -0.59 -4.25 -10.37
C ASN A 94 0.78 -4.16 -11.05
N LEU A 95 0.79 -4.11 -12.37
CA LEU A 95 2.01 -3.90 -13.14
C LEU A 95 2.62 -2.52 -12.85
N ALA A 96 1.80 -1.47 -12.81
CA ALA A 96 2.25 -0.13 -12.42
C ALA A 96 2.83 -0.10 -11.00
N LEU A 97 2.19 -0.77 -10.03
CA LEU A 97 2.70 -0.89 -8.67
C LEU A 97 4.08 -1.54 -8.63
N VAL A 98 4.32 -2.61 -9.40
CA VAL A 98 5.64 -3.25 -9.49
C VAL A 98 6.72 -2.24 -9.91
N PHE A 99 6.46 -1.47 -10.97
CA PHE A 99 7.41 -0.46 -11.45
C PHE A 99 7.60 0.70 -10.47
N ILE A 100 6.54 1.12 -9.77
CA ILE A 100 6.63 2.19 -8.78
C ILE A 100 7.39 1.72 -7.54
N TYR A 101 7.27 0.46 -7.12
CA TYR A 101 8.11 -0.09 -6.06
C TYR A 101 9.58 -0.16 -6.45
N MET A 102 9.90 -0.54 -7.69
CA MET A 102 11.27 -0.46 -8.20
C MET A 102 11.77 1.01 -8.17
N PHE A 103 10.93 1.94 -8.64
CA PHE A 103 11.25 3.37 -8.60
C PHE A 103 11.42 3.88 -7.16
N LEU A 104 10.61 3.43 -6.21
CA LEU A 104 10.73 3.77 -4.79
C LEU A 104 12.13 3.45 -4.24
N LEU A 105 12.68 2.28 -4.57
CA LEU A 105 14.02 1.90 -4.19
C LEU A 105 15.08 2.77 -4.86
N MET A 106 14.93 3.05 -6.15
CA MET A 106 15.87 3.90 -6.90
C MET A 106 15.80 5.37 -6.47
N ALA A 107 14.62 5.85 -6.09
CA ALA A 107 14.38 7.20 -5.61
C ALA A 107 14.85 7.43 -4.16
N SER A 108 15.30 6.39 -3.46
CA SER A 108 15.82 6.50 -2.10
C SER A 108 17.08 7.37 -1.97
N ALA A 109 17.72 7.72 -3.09
CA ALA A 109 18.77 8.74 -3.12
C ALA A 109 18.23 10.17 -2.86
N HIS A 110 16.91 10.39 -3.04
CA HIS A 110 16.23 11.67 -2.91
C HIS A 110 15.02 11.53 -1.97
N PRO A 111 15.11 11.97 -0.72
CA PRO A 111 14.07 11.74 0.30
C PRO A 111 12.70 12.34 -0.08
N GLU A 112 12.68 13.44 -0.84
CA GLU A 112 11.45 14.04 -1.34
C GLU A 112 10.72 13.10 -2.31
N CYS A 113 11.47 12.45 -3.21
CA CYS A 113 10.93 11.48 -4.15
C CYS A 113 10.38 10.24 -3.43
N LEU A 114 11.01 9.81 -2.32
CA LEU A 114 10.54 8.68 -1.52
C LEU A 114 9.10 8.90 -1.03
N LEU A 115 8.84 10.04 -0.40
CA LEU A 115 7.53 10.34 0.20
C LEU A 115 6.43 10.49 -0.85
N TRP A 116 6.73 11.19 -1.96
CA TRP A 116 5.78 11.31 -3.06
C TRP A 116 5.51 9.96 -3.72
N THR A 117 6.53 9.12 -3.87
CA THR A 117 6.36 7.78 -4.41
C THR A 117 5.51 6.90 -3.49
N LEU A 118 5.71 6.98 -2.16
CA LEU A 118 4.84 6.32 -1.18
C LEU A 118 3.39 6.82 -1.29
N ALA A 119 3.17 8.13 -1.39
CA ALA A 119 1.83 8.69 -1.56
C ALA A 119 1.16 8.17 -2.83
N VAL A 120 1.89 8.08 -3.95
CA VAL A 120 1.38 7.52 -5.21
C VAL A 120 1.04 6.04 -5.07
N ILE A 121 1.85 5.24 -4.37
CA ILE A 121 1.54 3.82 -4.09
C ILE A 121 0.21 3.70 -3.36
N PHE A 122 0.00 4.50 -2.33
CA PHE A 122 -1.25 4.47 -1.55
C PHE A 122 -2.46 4.96 -2.36
N ILE A 123 -2.29 5.97 -3.23
CA ILE A 123 -3.33 6.38 -4.18
C ILE A 123 -3.69 5.22 -5.13
N LEU A 124 -2.70 4.49 -5.64
CA LEU A 124 -2.95 3.33 -6.50
C LEU A 124 -3.65 2.19 -5.75
N TYR A 125 -3.41 2.00 -4.46
CA TYR A 125 -4.18 1.07 -3.65
C TYR A 125 -5.67 1.47 -3.57
N VAL A 126 -5.97 2.76 -3.37
CA VAL A 126 -7.37 3.23 -3.41
C VAL A 126 -7.99 2.98 -4.79
N VAL A 127 -7.28 3.25 -5.87
CA VAL A 127 -7.76 2.97 -7.24
C VAL A 127 -7.97 1.47 -7.43
N TRP A 128 -7.08 0.63 -6.92
CA TRP A 128 -7.21 -0.83 -6.97
C TRP A 128 -8.45 -1.31 -6.18
N ASP A 129 -8.69 -0.77 -4.99
CA ASP A 129 -9.90 -1.05 -4.20
C ASP A 129 -11.17 -0.67 -4.96
N VAL A 130 -11.22 0.54 -5.54
CA VAL A 130 -12.36 1.00 -6.35
C VAL A 130 -12.63 0.08 -7.54
N LEU A 131 -11.60 -0.33 -8.28
CA LEU A 131 -11.76 -1.26 -9.39
C LEU A 131 -12.22 -2.64 -8.94
N THR A 132 -11.69 -3.12 -7.80
CA THR A 132 -12.10 -4.40 -7.22
C THR A 132 -13.56 -4.36 -6.77
N MET A 133 -13.98 -3.29 -6.08
CA MET A 133 -15.38 -3.08 -5.70
C MET A 133 -16.30 -3.00 -6.92
N ARG A 134 -15.87 -2.35 -7.99
CA ARG A 134 -16.64 -2.26 -9.22
C ARG A 134 -16.91 -3.63 -9.85
N GLU A 135 -15.96 -4.55 -9.73
CA GLU A 135 -16.05 -5.90 -10.30
C GLU A 135 -16.66 -6.92 -9.33
N ARG A 136 -16.45 -6.73 -8.02
CA ARG A 136 -16.75 -7.71 -6.96
C ARG A 136 -17.13 -7.04 -5.65
N ILE A 137 -18.19 -6.25 -5.65
CA ILE A 137 -18.63 -5.52 -4.45
C ILE A 137 -19.03 -6.45 -3.30
N SER A 138 -19.51 -7.64 -3.61
CA SER A 138 -19.86 -8.68 -2.63
C SER A 138 -18.69 -9.13 -1.75
N SER A 139 -17.44 -8.96 -2.21
CA SER A 139 -16.25 -9.22 -1.39
C SER A 139 -16.03 -8.20 -0.29
N TYR A 140 -16.72 -7.05 -0.35
CA TYR A 140 -16.63 -5.96 0.63
C TYR A 140 -17.95 -5.75 1.38
N ASP A 141 -19.06 -6.10 0.77
CA ASP A 141 -20.39 -6.05 1.36
C ASP A 141 -21.20 -7.25 0.85
N PRO A 142 -21.31 -8.33 1.64
CA PRO A 142 -22.04 -9.54 1.28
C PRO A 142 -23.54 -9.28 0.99
N SER A 143 -24.13 -8.20 1.50
CA SER A 143 -25.52 -7.84 1.21
C SER A 143 -25.76 -7.46 -0.26
N LEU A 144 -24.66 -7.22 -1.00
CA LEU A 144 -24.67 -6.87 -2.42
C LEU A 144 -24.25 -8.06 -3.31
N ALA A 145 -24.49 -9.29 -2.89
CA ALA A 145 -24.08 -10.50 -3.61
C ALA A 145 -24.66 -10.59 -5.04
N ASP A 146 -25.90 -10.09 -5.22
CA ASP A 146 -26.61 -10.15 -6.50
C ASP A 146 -26.27 -8.98 -7.44
N VAL A 147 -25.37 -8.07 -7.04
CA VAL A 147 -25.01 -6.90 -7.83
C VAL A 147 -23.86 -7.27 -8.80
N PRO A 148 -24.10 -7.37 -10.10
CA PRO A 148 -23.09 -7.80 -11.07
C PRO A 148 -22.00 -6.74 -11.29
N ARG A 149 -22.33 -5.46 -11.05
CA ARG A 149 -21.41 -4.33 -11.21
C ARG A 149 -21.80 -3.18 -10.30
N ALA A 150 -20.91 -2.80 -9.40
CA ALA A 150 -21.19 -1.73 -8.44
C ALA A 150 -21.28 -0.34 -9.08
N THR A 151 -22.26 0.43 -8.63
CA THR A 151 -22.38 1.86 -8.92
C THR A 151 -21.49 2.70 -8.03
N ALA A 152 -21.24 3.95 -8.42
CA ALA A 152 -20.47 4.89 -7.59
C ALA A 152 -21.09 5.13 -6.21
N ALA A 153 -22.43 5.12 -6.12
CA ALA A 153 -23.14 5.27 -4.85
C ALA A 153 -22.90 4.08 -3.90
N GLN A 154 -22.93 2.86 -4.42
CA GLN A 154 -22.63 1.66 -3.63
C GLN A 154 -21.19 1.63 -3.16
N ILE A 155 -20.22 1.98 -4.02
CA ILE A 155 -18.80 2.11 -3.63
C ILE A 155 -18.64 3.13 -2.51
N ARG A 156 -19.27 4.32 -2.64
CA ARG A 156 -19.25 5.34 -1.58
C ARG A 156 -19.84 4.82 -0.27
N ASN A 157 -20.91 4.04 -0.34
CA ASN A 157 -21.54 3.46 0.86
C ASN A 157 -20.64 2.44 1.55
N VAL A 158 -19.85 1.64 0.79
CA VAL A 158 -18.84 0.74 1.35
C VAL A 158 -17.77 1.52 2.12
N TYR A 159 -17.24 2.61 1.56
CA TYR A 159 -16.31 3.48 2.28
C TYR A 159 -16.95 4.08 3.54
N ALA A 160 -18.15 4.64 3.43
CA ALA A 160 -18.87 5.22 4.58
C ALA A 160 -19.16 4.17 5.65
N GLY A 161 -19.62 2.99 5.27
CA GLY A 161 -19.85 1.84 6.15
C GLY A 161 -18.58 1.37 6.85
N GLY A 162 -17.46 1.28 6.12
CA GLY A 162 -16.15 0.95 6.69
C GLY A 162 -15.70 1.96 7.75
N PHE A 163 -15.87 3.26 7.51
CA PHE A 163 -15.59 4.30 8.50
C PHE A 163 -16.59 4.27 9.67
N ALA A 164 -17.86 4.00 9.40
CA ALA A 164 -18.91 3.92 10.44
C ALA A 164 -18.82 2.66 11.30
N GLY A 165 -18.07 1.63 10.88
CA GLY A 165 -17.99 0.33 11.57
C GLY A 165 -19.26 -0.49 11.39
N GLY A 166 -19.84 -0.47 10.18
CA GLY A 166 -20.99 -1.30 9.80
C GLY A 166 -20.67 -2.79 9.93
N ALA A 167 -21.54 -3.56 10.59
CA ALA A 167 -21.31 -4.97 10.94
C ALA A 167 -21.08 -5.90 9.72
N HIS A 168 -21.48 -5.47 8.53
CA HIS A 168 -21.43 -6.30 7.31
C HIS A 168 -20.46 -5.77 6.25
N VAL A 169 -19.83 -4.61 6.47
CA VAL A 169 -18.97 -3.97 5.48
C VAL A 169 -17.50 -4.12 5.87
N SER A 170 -16.67 -4.58 4.92
CA SER A 170 -15.23 -4.68 5.12
C SER A 170 -14.61 -3.30 5.41
N PRO A 171 -13.85 -3.13 6.49
CA PRO A 171 -13.18 -1.87 6.80
C PRO A 171 -11.97 -1.58 5.89
N GLY A 172 -11.49 -2.57 5.14
CA GLY A 172 -10.27 -2.48 4.32
C GLY A 172 -10.17 -1.23 3.45
N PRO A 173 -11.16 -0.90 2.60
CA PRO A 173 -11.10 0.30 1.76
C PRO A 173 -11.02 1.60 2.57
N ALA A 174 -11.75 1.69 3.70
CA ALA A 174 -11.70 2.86 4.56
C ALA A 174 -10.32 3.03 5.22
N ILE A 175 -9.69 1.92 5.63
CA ILE A 175 -8.33 1.88 6.15
C ILE A 175 -7.34 2.37 5.08
N THR A 176 -7.42 1.82 3.86
CA THR A 176 -6.56 2.24 2.73
C THR A 176 -6.70 3.74 2.44
N LEU A 177 -7.92 4.26 2.42
CA LEU A 177 -8.17 5.69 2.18
C LEU A 177 -7.61 6.58 3.30
N ALA A 178 -7.78 6.20 4.55
CA ALA A 178 -7.27 6.95 5.70
C ALA A 178 -5.73 7.04 5.68
N TRP A 179 -5.06 5.91 5.46
CA TRP A 179 -3.59 5.87 5.34
C TRP A 179 -3.08 6.57 4.09
N THR A 180 -3.82 6.54 2.98
CA THR A 180 -3.51 7.36 1.79
C THR A 180 -3.50 8.84 2.15
N GLY A 181 -4.53 9.33 2.87
CA GLY A 181 -4.58 10.70 3.36
C GLY A 181 -3.35 11.06 4.21
N TYR A 182 -2.92 10.16 5.10
CA TYR A 182 -1.73 10.35 5.92
C TYR A 182 -0.45 10.47 5.06
N PHE A 183 -0.20 9.56 4.12
CA PHE A 183 1.03 9.59 3.31
C PHE A 183 1.07 10.78 2.35
N VAL A 184 -0.08 11.20 1.81
CA VAL A 184 -0.19 12.43 1.03
C VAL A 184 0.12 13.65 1.89
N LEU A 185 -0.45 13.73 3.10
CA LEU A 185 -0.17 14.81 4.05
C LEU A 185 1.32 14.84 4.44
N LEU A 186 1.92 13.68 4.73
CA LEU A 186 3.33 13.56 5.06
C LEU A 186 4.22 14.06 3.91
N ALA A 187 3.90 13.68 2.67
CA ALA A 187 4.62 14.14 1.48
C ALA A 187 4.52 15.66 1.29
N ILE A 188 3.33 16.25 1.46
CA ILE A 188 3.12 17.70 1.36
C ILE A 188 3.88 18.45 2.46
N ILE A 189 3.80 17.98 3.71
CA ILE A 189 4.41 18.64 4.86
C ILE A 189 5.94 18.56 4.79
N ALA A 190 6.49 17.42 4.37
CA ALA A 190 7.93 17.21 4.27
C ALA A 190 8.56 17.80 3.01
N ASN A 191 7.74 18.24 2.04
CA ASN A 191 8.25 18.81 0.79
C ASN A 191 9.13 20.04 1.05
N GLY A 192 10.34 20.07 0.48
CA GLY A 192 11.31 21.14 0.64
C GLY A 192 12.07 21.17 1.98
N ARG A 193 11.70 20.31 2.95
CA ARG A 193 12.35 20.22 4.27
C ARG A 193 12.80 18.80 4.65
N ALA A 194 12.59 17.83 3.78
CA ALA A 194 12.90 16.44 4.04
C ALA A 194 14.36 16.21 4.48
N TYR A 195 15.30 17.01 3.96
CA TYR A 195 16.71 16.89 4.31
C TYR A 195 17.03 17.30 5.75
N ALA A 196 16.38 18.36 6.26
CA ALA A 196 16.66 18.83 7.64
C ALA A 196 16.20 17.84 8.70
N HIS A 197 15.10 17.11 8.43
CA HIS A 197 14.48 16.19 9.39
C HIS A 197 14.28 14.78 8.84
N ILE A 198 15.18 14.34 7.97
CA ILE A 198 15.05 13.05 7.25
C ILE A 198 14.82 11.86 8.18
N ARG A 199 15.54 11.79 9.30
CA ARG A 199 15.39 10.69 10.26
C ARG A 199 13.99 10.65 10.86
N THR A 200 13.49 11.80 11.31
CA THR A 200 12.13 11.92 11.87
C THR A 200 11.06 11.55 10.83
N THR A 201 11.22 12.05 9.60
CA THR A 201 10.32 11.76 8.50
C THR A 201 10.31 10.28 8.13
N CYS A 202 11.48 9.63 8.06
CA CYS A 202 11.57 8.19 7.83
C CYS A 202 10.93 7.38 8.98
N VAL A 203 11.15 7.77 10.23
CA VAL A 203 10.51 7.12 11.38
C VAL A 203 8.99 7.24 11.30
N PHE A 204 8.44 8.40 10.95
CA PHE A 204 7.00 8.57 10.77
C PHE A 204 6.46 7.73 9.60
N ALA A 205 7.18 7.68 8.49
CA ALA A 205 6.82 6.82 7.37
C ALA A 205 6.83 5.33 7.78
N LEU A 206 7.87 4.88 8.50
CA LEU A 206 7.98 3.50 8.99
C LEU A 206 6.85 3.14 9.96
N ILE A 207 6.56 4.00 10.94
CA ILE A 207 5.45 3.77 11.88
C ILE A 207 4.12 3.69 11.11
N GLY A 208 3.91 4.58 10.13
CA GLY A 208 2.74 4.58 9.29
C GLY A 208 2.60 3.28 8.48
N LEU A 209 3.68 2.83 7.83
CA LEU A 209 3.70 1.60 7.04
C LEU A 209 3.40 0.36 7.88
N VAL A 210 4.06 0.21 9.02
CA VAL A 210 3.83 -0.92 9.93
C VAL A 210 2.41 -0.89 10.49
N SER A 211 1.91 0.29 10.87
CA SER A 211 0.54 0.44 11.38
C SER A 211 -0.49 0.10 10.30
N PHE A 212 -0.30 0.59 9.05
CA PHE A 212 -1.14 0.21 7.92
C PHE A 212 -1.16 -1.31 7.72
N TRP A 213 0.00 -1.94 7.69
CA TRP A 213 0.10 -3.39 7.50
C TRP A 213 -0.64 -4.16 8.59
N ILE A 214 -0.49 -3.76 9.87
CA ILE A 214 -1.20 -4.38 10.99
C ILE A 214 -2.72 -4.16 10.87
N ASP A 215 -3.16 -2.98 10.44
CA ASP A 215 -4.57 -2.63 10.31
C ASP A 215 -5.24 -3.31 9.10
N ALA A 216 -4.48 -3.52 8.03
CA ALA A 216 -4.95 -4.15 6.79
C ALA A 216 -4.91 -5.70 6.83
N ALA A 217 -4.16 -6.29 7.78
CA ALA A 217 -4.04 -7.75 7.89
C ALA A 217 -5.41 -8.39 8.25
N PRO A 218 -5.85 -9.42 7.50
CA PRO A 218 -7.07 -10.15 7.82
C PRO A 218 -6.90 -10.85 9.17
N ARG A 219 -7.85 -10.65 10.10
CA ARG A 219 -7.89 -11.37 11.37
C ARG A 219 -8.84 -12.55 11.27
N GLN A 220 -8.38 -13.72 11.74
CA GLN A 220 -9.19 -14.94 11.79
C GLN A 220 -10.27 -14.92 12.89
N ASP A 221 -10.21 -13.96 13.84
CA ASP A 221 -11.01 -14.01 15.08
C ASP A 221 -12.14 -12.96 15.16
N ASP A 222 -12.44 -12.21 14.11
CA ASP A 222 -13.47 -11.16 14.14
C ASP A 222 -14.91 -11.70 14.06
N GLY A 223 -15.18 -12.73 14.89
CA GLY A 223 -16.54 -13.04 15.32
C GLY A 223 -17.05 -11.92 16.22
N ALA A 224 -17.97 -11.07 15.71
CA ALA A 224 -18.91 -10.25 16.46
C ALA A 224 -18.40 -9.02 17.23
N GLY A 225 -17.17 -8.53 17.06
CA GLY A 225 -16.68 -7.41 17.89
C GLY A 225 -15.78 -6.37 17.19
N GLY A 226 -15.99 -6.04 15.93
CA GLY A 226 -15.11 -5.23 15.06
C GLY A 226 -14.69 -3.80 15.52
N HIS A 227 -14.86 -3.43 16.77
CA HIS A 227 -14.62 -2.06 17.26
C HIS A 227 -13.23 -1.72 17.82
N PRO A 228 -12.42 -2.63 18.43
CA PRO A 228 -11.18 -2.21 19.06
C PRO A 228 -10.08 -1.78 18.06
N MET A 229 -10.06 -2.39 16.88
CA MET A 229 -9.05 -2.10 15.86
C MET A 229 -9.21 -0.69 15.28
N ARG A 230 -10.44 -0.28 14.98
CA ARG A 230 -10.74 1.06 14.45
C ARG A 230 -10.32 2.16 15.41
N ARG A 231 -10.58 1.99 16.73
CA ARG A 231 -10.16 2.97 17.73
C ARG A 231 -8.66 3.11 17.79
N ARG A 232 -7.91 2.00 17.73
CA ARG A 232 -6.45 1.98 17.68
C ARG A 232 -5.94 2.70 16.44
N MET A 233 -6.46 2.39 15.26
CA MET A 233 -6.09 3.05 14.01
C MET A 233 -6.27 4.55 14.08
N LEU A 234 -7.46 5.03 14.52
CA LEU A 234 -7.75 6.46 14.63
C LEU A 234 -6.83 7.17 15.62
N VAL A 235 -6.48 6.52 16.74
CA VAL A 235 -5.55 7.07 17.73
C VAL A 235 -4.15 7.18 17.13
N ILE A 236 -3.62 6.12 16.54
CA ILE A 236 -2.27 6.13 15.93
C ILE A 236 -2.21 7.15 14.80
N LEU A 237 -3.19 7.14 13.91
CA LEU A 237 -3.26 8.08 12.79
C LEU A 237 -3.34 9.53 13.29
N GLY A 238 -4.18 9.80 14.28
CA GLY A 238 -4.30 11.13 14.91
C GLY A 238 -2.99 11.59 15.55
N VAL A 239 -2.30 10.71 16.29
CA VAL A 239 -1.00 11.01 16.90
C VAL A 239 0.06 11.29 15.81
N LEU A 240 0.12 10.48 14.75
CA LEU A 240 1.07 10.68 13.66
C LEU A 240 0.81 11.99 12.90
N ILE A 241 -0.44 12.32 12.62
CA ILE A 241 -0.82 13.60 11.99
C ILE A 241 -0.42 14.76 12.90
N ALA A 242 -0.79 14.72 14.19
CA ALA A 242 -0.46 15.78 15.14
C ALA A 242 1.07 15.95 15.28
N ALA A 243 1.81 14.85 15.39
CA ALA A 243 3.27 14.87 15.45
C ALA A 243 3.88 15.47 14.16
N THR A 244 3.38 15.08 12.98
CA THR A 244 3.86 15.60 11.69
C THR A 244 3.65 17.12 11.60
N ILE A 245 2.46 17.60 12.00
CA ILE A 245 2.15 19.04 12.04
C ILE A 245 3.02 19.77 13.07
N TYR A 246 3.17 19.21 14.28
CA TYR A 246 4.01 19.78 15.33
C TYR A 246 5.46 19.97 14.88
N PHE A 247 6.08 18.95 14.27
CA PHE A 247 7.43 19.07 13.74
C PHE A 247 7.55 20.07 12.59
N ARG A 248 6.49 20.23 11.78
CA ARG A 248 6.43 21.27 10.77
C ARG A 248 6.46 22.68 11.38
N LEU A 249 5.72 22.89 12.45
CA LEU A 249 5.64 24.20 13.13
C LEU A 249 6.94 24.53 13.85
N GLN A 250 7.58 23.58 14.49
CA GLN A 250 8.87 23.80 15.19
C GLN A 250 10.05 24.06 14.24
N GLY A 251 10.07 23.47 13.06
CA GLY A 251 11.11 23.70 12.05
C GLY A 251 10.96 25.04 11.30
N GLY A 252 10.08 25.92 11.71
CA GLY A 252 9.82 27.24 11.16
C GLY A 252 10.48 28.40 11.91
N VAL A 253 11.27 28.10 12.96
CA VAL A 253 12.10 29.08 13.71
C VAL A 253 13.54 28.99 13.27
#